data_c38276875e0798c71f76073482d740a3
#
_entry.id   c38276875e0798c71f76073482d740a3
#
_cell.length_a   1.000
_cell.length_b   1.000
_cell.length_c   1.000
_cell.angle_alpha   90.00
_cell.angle_beta   90.00
_cell.angle_gamma   90.00
#
_symmetry.space_group_name_H-M   'P 1'
#
loop_
_entity.id
_entity.type
_entity.pdbx_description
1 polymer ?
#
loop_
_entity_poly.entity_id
_entity_poly.type
_entity_poly.pdbx_seq_one_letter_code
_entity_poly.pdbx_strand_id
1 'polypeptide(L)'
;MKAICQTGSFEAFSMYNAIYVDKTELIYSLVSLPNRIFISRPRRFGKSLTLDTIATLFETGVEPYFKGTWIYDKWTEPTYPVLRLNFLNFDKNSIEKFNNKLNSKITEFAELNHVTTFKEKEEAEDSIDHLLEQLRLENRQIVILIDEYDCQMTANINNETLYKQFQEKIKSFYANIKDKFAIKFLGITGVTRLKDVAIFSVGSDINDITNASAYSQMIGFTRDEIKKYYIDYLTLAASYENNCRVEEVTDTQIESMLDMMAQNYDGYCFDEFYKKKVFSTWSVNKFFQSVVSNKFVYFGEYWYDNGGLPSILVNYLKTHELNIFDYLDKNKSLKVTDEDFKNPTSLTTINQNVLMCQTGYLTLRSSLTESSDVFLGIPNGELYKALNKLLATKFFKGNISVSNANGENILNVGSVEDIISLLNTMVNTVTYDAYPLNSESAVQNYVKAYLLGAKQNVFSEIHQAKGRADLMIETNKRRIVFEFKYAKDETEAKTKLNEAIEQIKTRDYGNIVPRKDELLRIATVFNADPKVRAFTQYKFVQ
;
A
#
# COMPACT_ATOMS: atom_id res chain seq x y z
N MET A 1 22.89 3.80 -18.58
CA MET A 1 21.91 3.81 -17.47
C MET A 1 22.61 3.71 -16.13
N LYS A 2 22.26 4.57 -15.15
CA LYS A 2 22.72 4.40 -13.76
C LYS A 2 22.04 3.18 -13.12
N ALA A 3 22.67 2.57 -12.14
CA ALA A 3 22.09 1.41 -11.44
C ALA A 3 20.81 1.75 -10.65
N ILE A 4 19.86 0.83 -10.56
CA ILE A 4 18.72 0.92 -9.64
C ILE A 4 19.13 0.22 -8.34
N CYS A 5 19.29 0.99 -7.28
CA CYS A 5 19.62 0.48 -5.95
C CYS A 5 18.36 0.47 -5.07
N GLN A 6 18.15 -0.65 -4.37
CA GLN A 6 17.06 -0.81 -3.41
C GLN A 6 17.65 -1.02 -2.02
N THR A 7 18.07 0.07 -1.39
CA THR A 7 18.70 0.07 -0.08
C THR A 7 18.08 1.14 0.81
N GLY A 8 18.20 0.98 2.12
CA GLY A 8 17.90 2.02 3.11
C GLY A 8 19.10 2.93 3.41
N SER A 9 20.28 2.69 2.79
CA SER A 9 21.48 3.52 2.98
C SER A 9 21.61 4.55 1.87
N PHE A 10 21.66 5.82 2.24
CA PHE A 10 21.85 6.92 1.30
C PHE A 10 23.25 6.92 0.68
N GLU A 11 24.27 6.60 1.47
CA GLU A 11 25.67 6.55 1.01
C GLU A 11 25.85 5.59 -0.17
N ALA A 12 25.10 4.46 -0.19
CA ALA A 12 25.17 3.47 -1.25
C ALA A 12 24.82 4.04 -2.63
N PHE A 13 23.95 5.04 -2.73
CA PHE A 13 23.61 5.67 -4.01
C PHE A 13 24.81 6.40 -4.62
N SER A 14 25.59 7.08 -3.81
CA SER A 14 26.84 7.71 -4.25
C SER A 14 27.92 6.67 -4.58
N MET A 15 28.13 5.69 -3.69
CA MET A 15 29.17 4.67 -3.82
C MET A 15 28.99 3.78 -5.06
N TYR A 16 27.75 3.43 -5.41
CA TYR A 16 27.43 2.58 -6.56
C TYR A 16 27.01 3.36 -7.80
N ASN A 17 27.10 4.68 -7.80
CA ASN A 17 26.61 5.54 -8.87
C ASN A 17 25.17 5.17 -9.28
N ALA A 18 24.31 4.99 -8.27
CA ALA A 18 22.91 4.60 -8.47
C ALA A 18 21.98 5.81 -8.65
N ILE A 19 20.77 5.54 -9.14
CA ILE A 19 19.73 6.58 -9.26
C ILE A 19 19.24 6.93 -7.87
N TYR A 20 19.50 8.16 -7.43
CA TYR A 20 18.87 8.80 -6.28
C TYR A 20 17.88 9.85 -6.78
N VAL A 21 16.60 9.70 -6.44
CA VAL A 21 15.59 10.74 -6.71
C VAL A 21 15.71 11.79 -5.63
N ASP A 22 16.22 12.94 -6.00
CA ASP A 22 16.60 13.99 -5.08
C ASP A 22 15.39 14.65 -4.42
N LYS A 23 15.31 14.48 -3.10
CA LYS A 23 14.30 15.08 -2.20
C LYS A 23 14.94 16.09 -1.24
N THR A 24 16.21 16.45 -1.45
CA THR A 24 16.97 17.22 -0.46
C THR A 24 16.47 18.65 -0.30
N GLU A 25 15.74 19.20 -1.26
CA GLU A 25 15.04 20.50 -1.09
C GLU A 25 13.98 20.44 0.00
N LEU A 26 13.15 19.38 0.00
CA LEU A 26 12.15 19.18 1.03
C LEU A 26 12.78 18.83 2.39
N ILE A 27 13.85 18.04 2.38
CA ILE A 27 14.63 17.72 3.59
C ILE A 27 15.20 19.01 4.17
N TYR A 28 15.82 19.88 3.35
CA TYR A 28 16.37 21.16 3.80
C TYR A 28 15.31 22.02 4.50
N SER A 29 14.15 22.17 3.89
CA SER A 29 13.06 22.96 4.49
C SER A 29 12.58 22.39 5.84
N LEU A 30 12.75 21.09 6.05
CA LEU A 30 12.33 20.38 7.26
C LEU A 30 13.35 20.51 8.40
N VAL A 31 14.65 20.49 8.08
CA VAL A 31 15.74 20.35 9.06
C VAL A 31 16.53 21.64 9.31
N SER A 32 16.29 22.71 8.54
CA SER A 32 17.02 24.00 8.67
C SER A 32 16.77 24.71 10.01
N LEU A 33 15.66 24.41 10.66
CA LEU A 33 15.35 24.92 12.00
C LEU A 33 15.16 23.75 12.97
N PRO A 34 15.37 23.98 14.29
CA PRO A 34 15.03 22.97 15.28
C PRO A 34 13.58 22.54 15.12
N ASN A 35 13.36 21.27 14.88
CA ASN A 35 12.04 20.74 14.59
C ASN A 35 11.86 19.34 15.17
N ARG A 36 10.64 18.97 15.45
CA ARG A 36 10.23 17.64 15.89
C ARG A 36 9.10 17.18 14.99
N ILE A 37 9.35 16.14 14.24
CA ILE A 37 8.40 15.70 13.22
C ILE A 37 7.99 14.25 13.42
N PHE A 38 6.77 13.99 13.03
CA PHE A 38 6.25 12.65 12.80
C PHE A 38 5.76 12.52 11.36
N ILE A 39 6.10 11.39 10.72
CA ILE A 39 5.58 11.06 9.40
C ILE A 39 5.27 9.56 9.30
N SER A 40 4.03 9.20 8.98
CA SER A 40 3.69 7.84 8.63
C SER A 40 3.52 7.67 7.12
N ARG A 41 3.97 6.53 6.61
CA ARG A 41 3.78 6.09 5.23
C ARG A 41 3.65 4.57 5.21
N PRO A 42 2.95 4.01 4.25
CA PRO A 42 2.98 2.57 4.03
C PRO A 42 4.41 2.05 3.89
N ARG A 43 4.60 0.77 4.06
CA ARG A 43 5.90 0.13 3.80
C ARG A 43 6.33 0.36 2.34
N ARG A 44 7.65 0.32 2.08
CA ARG A 44 8.24 0.36 0.72
C ARG A 44 8.11 1.69 -0.03
N PHE A 45 7.83 2.80 0.67
CA PHE A 45 7.84 4.14 0.09
C PHE A 45 9.16 4.88 0.22
N GLY A 46 10.08 4.44 1.09
CA GLY A 46 11.39 5.08 1.28
C GLY A 46 11.55 5.84 2.60
N LYS A 47 10.72 5.56 3.63
CA LYS A 47 10.83 6.18 4.97
C LYS A 47 12.25 6.07 5.55
N SER A 48 12.76 4.82 5.65
CA SER A 48 14.08 4.56 6.20
C SER A 48 15.19 5.24 5.42
N LEU A 49 15.09 5.30 4.08
CA LEU A 49 16.03 6.04 3.24
C LEU A 49 15.98 7.54 3.52
N THR A 50 14.78 8.11 3.70
CA THR A 50 14.64 9.53 4.05
C THR A 50 15.29 9.85 5.40
N LEU A 51 15.07 9.02 6.43
CA LEU A 51 15.74 9.18 7.72
C LEU A 51 17.24 9.00 7.60
N ASP A 52 17.71 8.03 6.82
CA ASP A 52 19.14 7.80 6.61
C ASP A 52 19.80 8.97 5.85
N THR A 53 19.10 9.56 4.86
CA THR A 53 19.56 10.78 4.19
C THR A 53 19.71 11.95 5.17
N ILE A 54 18.72 12.15 6.06
CA ILE A 54 18.76 13.17 7.12
C ILE A 54 19.93 12.88 8.09
N ALA A 55 20.09 11.62 8.50
CA ALA A 55 21.16 11.22 9.39
C ALA A 55 22.55 11.49 8.78
N THR A 56 22.77 11.04 7.54
CA THR A 56 24.03 11.27 6.83
C THR A 56 24.33 12.77 6.69
N LEU A 57 23.31 13.59 6.39
CA LEU A 57 23.46 15.04 6.29
C LEU A 57 23.96 15.67 7.61
N PHE A 58 23.38 15.26 8.74
CA PHE A 58 23.79 15.77 10.04
C PHE A 58 25.15 15.22 10.50
N GLU A 59 25.45 13.96 10.20
CA GLU A 59 26.70 13.30 10.63
C GLU A 59 27.92 13.75 9.83
N THR A 60 27.77 13.90 8.49
CA THR A 60 28.91 14.14 7.58
C THR A 60 28.90 15.52 6.93
N GLY A 61 27.80 16.25 6.99
CA GLY A 61 27.55 17.38 6.11
C GLY A 61 27.25 16.90 4.69
N VAL A 62 27.56 17.75 3.69
CA VAL A 62 27.26 17.42 2.28
C VAL A 62 28.34 16.58 1.60
N GLU A 63 29.56 16.59 2.11
CA GLU A 63 30.65 15.76 1.58
C GLU A 63 30.77 14.45 2.35
N PRO A 64 31.09 13.33 1.66
CA PRO A 64 31.27 13.20 0.19
C PRO A 64 30.02 12.82 -0.59
N TYR A 65 28.84 12.66 0.05
CA TYR A 65 27.73 11.89 -0.49
C TYR A 65 26.68 12.70 -1.25
N PHE A 66 26.57 14.02 -1.00
CA PHE A 66 25.48 14.85 -1.56
C PHE A 66 25.84 15.56 -2.86
N LYS A 67 27.02 15.29 -3.44
CA LYS A 67 27.42 15.93 -4.70
C LYS A 67 26.39 15.69 -5.81
N GLY A 68 25.92 16.78 -6.41
CA GLY A 68 24.91 16.75 -7.48
C GLY A 68 23.46 16.71 -6.98
N THR A 69 23.21 16.83 -5.68
CA THR A 69 21.89 17.06 -5.11
C THR A 69 21.61 18.55 -4.91
N TRP A 70 20.33 18.91 -4.76
CA TRP A 70 19.91 20.31 -4.59
C TRP A 70 20.51 20.98 -3.35
N ILE A 71 20.71 20.21 -2.25
CA ILE A 71 21.20 20.74 -0.97
C ILE A 71 22.71 21.03 -0.95
N TYR A 72 23.48 20.46 -1.88
CA TYR A 72 24.95 20.44 -1.84
C TYR A 72 25.57 21.82 -1.60
N ASP A 73 25.12 22.85 -2.33
CA ASP A 73 25.64 24.21 -2.23
C ASP A 73 24.86 25.10 -1.22
N LYS A 74 23.92 24.55 -0.47
CA LYS A 74 23.01 25.31 0.38
C LYS A 74 23.11 24.98 1.86
N TRP A 75 23.68 23.80 2.19
CA TRP A 75 23.83 23.37 3.57
C TRP A 75 25.04 24.00 4.22
N THR A 76 24.81 24.75 5.30
CA THR A 76 25.85 25.48 6.04
C THR A 76 25.90 25.12 7.53
N GLU A 77 25.01 24.25 7.99
CA GLU A 77 25.01 23.82 9.38
C GLU A 77 26.23 22.94 9.71
N PRO A 78 26.72 22.99 10.95
CA PRO A 78 27.74 22.06 11.41
C PRO A 78 27.21 20.61 11.45
N THR A 79 28.10 19.67 11.67
CA THR A 79 27.73 18.28 11.93
C THR A 79 27.22 18.11 13.37
N TYR A 80 26.30 17.18 13.54
CA TYR A 80 25.68 16.83 14.82
C TYR A 80 25.75 15.32 15.04
N PRO A 81 26.00 14.85 16.27
CA PRO A 81 25.83 13.44 16.60
C PRO A 81 24.37 12.99 16.37
N VAL A 82 24.19 11.81 15.77
CA VAL A 82 22.86 11.28 15.45
C VAL A 82 22.61 9.98 16.22
N LEU A 83 21.63 9.97 17.11
CA LEU A 83 21.12 8.76 17.75
C LEU A 83 20.09 8.11 16.83
N ARG A 84 20.46 6.99 16.20
CA ARG A 84 19.61 6.25 15.26
C ARG A 84 18.97 5.05 15.97
N LEU A 85 17.65 5.05 16.08
CA LEU A 85 16.85 3.99 16.71
C LEU A 85 15.90 3.38 15.68
N ASN A 86 16.14 2.15 15.25
CA ASN A 86 15.20 1.39 14.42
C ASN A 86 14.55 0.30 15.28
N PHE A 87 13.31 0.53 15.69
CA PHE A 87 12.60 -0.36 16.60
C PHE A 87 12.25 -1.73 16.01
N LEU A 88 12.37 -1.91 14.69
CA LEU A 88 12.28 -3.24 14.08
C LEU A 88 13.31 -4.23 14.66
N ASN A 89 14.49 -3.72 15.06
CA ASN A 89 15.61 -4.50 15.58
C ASN A 89 15.55 -4.72 17.09
N PHE A 90 14.49 -4.28 17.76
CA PHE A 90 14.28 -4.42 19.20
C PHE A 90 13.32 -5.57 19.50
N ASP A 91 13.39 -6.11 20.73
CA ASP A 91 12.54 -7.22 21.15
C ASP A 91 11.05 -6.83 21.09
N LYS A 92 10.22 -7.75 20.67
CA LYS A 92 8.76 -7.58 20.50
C LYS A 92 7.95 -8.36 21.54
N ASN A 93 8.61 -9.21 22.31
CA ASN A 93 7.95 -10.16 23.21
C ASN A 93 8.32 -9.93 24.67
N SER A 94 9.30 -9.05 24.96
CA SER A 94 9.77 -8.75 26.31
C SER A 94 10.10 -7.27 26.47
N ILE A 95 9.43 -6.62 27.41
CA ILE A 95 9.69 -5.21 27.78
C ILE A 95 11.10 -5.07 28.33
N GLU A 96 11.55 -6.00 29.19
CA GLU A 96 12.89 -5.98 29.77
C GLU A 96 13.97 -6.02 28.68
N LYS A 97 13.86 -6.94 27.72
CA LYS A 97 14.84 -7.02 26.62
C LYS A 97 14.79 -5.78 25.72
N PHE A 98 13.61 -5.22 25.49
CA PHE A 98 13.45 -3.96 24.77
C PHE A 98 14.16 -2.82 25.52
N ASN A 99 13.91 -2.68 26.82
CA ASN A 99 14.53 -1.69 27.69
C ASN A 99 16.07 -1.81 27.68
N ASN A 100 16.59 -3.02 27.90
CA ASN A 100 18.03 -3.27 27.92
C ASN A 100 18.69 -2.94 26.58
N LYS A 101 18.02 -3.25 25.45
CA LYS A 101 18.52 -2.89 24.11
C LYS A 101 18.51 -1.40 23.89
N LEU A 102 17.49 -0.69 24.37
CA LEU A 102 17.38 0.77 24.24
C LEU A 102 18.46 1.45 25.11
N ASN A 103 18.64 1.01 26.34
CA ASN A 103 19.72 1.45 27.22
C ASN A 103 21.10 1.24 26.58
N SER A 104 21.37 0.03 26.06
CA SER A 104 22.62 -0.27 25.37
C SER A 104 22.89 0.70 24.20
N LYS A 105 21.86 1.09 23.44
CA LYS A 105 22.01 2.05 22.35
C LYS A 105 22.28 3.48 22.84
N ILE A 106 21.70 3.89 23.93
CA ILE A 106 21.94 5.19 24.56
C ILE A 106 23.36 5.24 25.13
N THR A 107 23.79 4.18 25.81
CA THR A 107 25.15 4.06 26.39
C THR A 107 26.22 4.05 25.29
N GLU A 108 26.04 3.21 24.25
CA GLU A 108 26.93 3.20 23.08
C GLU A 108 27.08 4.59 22.44
N PHE A 109 25.94 5.29 22.30
CA PHE A 109 25.95 6.66 21.76
C PHE A 109 26.72 7.64 22.66
N ALA A 110 26.51 7.59 23.98
CA ALA A 110 27.19 8.44 24.94
C ALA A 110 28.72 8.21 24.91
N GLU A 111 29.15 6.96 24.85
CA GLU A 111 30.59 6.58 24.76
C GLU A 111 31.23 7.07 23.47
N LEU A 112 30.59 6.80 22.31
CA LEU A 112 31.09 7.23 20.99
C LEU A 112 31.20 8.75 20.86
N ASN A 113 30.33 9.48 21.55
CA ASN A 113 30.32 10.94 21.54
C ASN A 113 31.03 11.58 22.75
N HIS A 114 31.78 10.79 23.52
CA HIS A 114 32.59 11.25 24.65
C HIS A 114 31.81 12.04 25.73
N VAL A 115 30.56 11.63 26.02
CA VAL A 115 29.79 12.22 27.13
C VAL A 115 30.19 11.52 28.43
N THR A 116 31.33 11.91 28.99
CA THR A 116 31.98 11.21 30.12
C THR A 116 31.22 11.33 31.43
N THR A 117 30.33 12.29 31.55
CA THR A 117 29.45 12.50 32.70
C THR A 117 28.17 11.67 32.68
N PHE A 118 27.87 11.03 31.53
CA PHE A 118 26.74 10.14 31.41
C PHE A 118 26.84 8.92 32.32
N LYS A 119 25.72 8.52 32.91
CA LYS A 119 25.59 7.29 33.69
C LYS A 119 24.28 6.59 33.27
N GLU A 120 24.42 5.36 32.84
CA GLU A 120 23.27 4.50 32.55
C GLU A 120 22.37 4.36 33.79
N LYS A 121 21.06 4.36 33.56
CA LYS A 121 20.02 4.13 34.56
C LYS A 121 19.37 2.77 34.31
N GLU A 122 18.53 2.31 35.26
CA GLU A 122 17.78 1.07 35.13
C GLU A 122 16.81 1.14 33.95
N GLU A 123 16.10 2.27 33.84
CA GLU A 123 15.13 2.49 32.78
C GLU A 123 15.73 3.35 31.66
N ALA A 124 15.43 2.98 30.39
CA ALA A 124 15.98 3.66 29.23
C ALA A 124 15.47 5.11 29.09
N GLU A 125 14.26 5.39 29.55
CA GLU A 125 13.73 6.74 29.61
C GLU A 125 14.47 7.65 30.59
N ASP A 126 14.96 7.11 31.70
CA ASP A 126 15.77 7.86 32.65
C ASP A 126 17.20 8.03 32.11
N SER A 127 17.72 7.05 31.39
CA SER A 127 19.02 7.13 30.74
C SER A 127 19.05 8.20 29.66
N ILE A 128 18.02 8.28 28.80
CA ILE A 128 17.96 9.32 27.74
C ILE A 128 17.77 10.70 28.37
N ASP A 129 16.96 10.85 29.42
CA ASP A 129 16.80 12.12 30.13
C ASP A 129 18.14 12.59 30.70
N HIS A 130 18.85 11.70 31.38
CA HIS A 130 20.18 11.99 31.93
C HIS A 130 21.20 12.37 30.84
N LEU A 131 21.21 11.64 29.70
CA LEU A 131 22.07 11.96 28.56
C LEU A 131 21.80 13.38 28.04
N LEU A 132 20.53 13.71 27.80
CA LEU A 132 20.13 15.02 27.28
C LEU A 132 20.45 16.15 28.25
N GLU A 133 20.34 15.92 29.55
CA GLU A 133 20.76 16.90 30.56
C GLU A 133 22.26 17.12 30.57
N GLN A 134 23.09 16.05 30.45
CA GLN A 134 24.56 16.22 30.36
C GLN A 134 24.95 17.00 29.09
N LEU A 135 24.34 16.67 27.95
CA LEU A 135 24.57 17.40 26.69
C LEU A 135 24.19 18.88 26.80
N ARG A 136 23.06 19.18 27.50
CA ARG A 136 22.62 20.56 27.77
C ARG A 136 23.66 21.32 28.58
N LEU A 137 24.23 20.70 29.64
CA LEU A 137 25.27 21.30 30.47
C LEU A 137 26.56 21.57 29.68
N GLU A 138 26.87 20.73 28.69
CA GLU A 138 27.99 20.89 27.77
C GLU A 138 27.68 21.84 26.59
N ASN A 139 26.46 22.42 26.53
CA ASN A 139 25.98 23.23 25.41
C ASN A 139 26.08 22.51 24.03
N ARG A 140 25.82 21.22 24.03
CA ARG A 140 25.83 20.34 22.83
C ARG A 140 24.42 19.97 22.45
N GLN A 141 24.23 19.77 21.15
CA GLN A 141 22.99 19.30 20.59
C GLN A 141 23.19 18.01 19.81
N ILE A 142 22.14 17.18 19.75
CA ILE A 142 22.09 15.93 19.00
C ILE A 142 20.86 15.88 18.11
N VAL A 143 20.88 14.97 17.15
CA VAL A 143 19.73 14.57 16.36
C VAL A 143 19.25 13.20 16.83
N ILE A 144 17.95 13.00 16.95
CA ILE A 144 17.36 11.70 17.28
C ILE A 144 16.44 11.29 16.12
N LEU A 145 16.68 10.09 15.58
CA LEU A 145 15.89 9.52 14.50
C LEU A 145 15.34 8.15 14.91
N ILE A 146 14.02 8.02 14.88
CA ILE A 146 13.32 6.80 15.30
C ILE A 146 12.52 6.25 14.11
N ASP A 147 12.91 5.07 13.64
CA ASP A 147 12.23 4.37 12.56
C ASP A 147 11.39 3.20 13.10
N GLU A 148 10.26 2.90 12.42
CA GLU A 148 9.33 1.81 12.75
C GLU A 148 8.86 1.87 14.22
N TYR A 149 8.48 3.07 14.70
CA TYR A 149 8.11 3.34 16.11
C TYR A 149 6.97 2.45 16.63
N ASP A 150 6.11 1.99 15.74
CA ASP A 150 4.90 1.23 16.01
C ASP A 150 5.11 -0.30 15.95
N CYS A 151 6.36 -0.74 15.75
CA CYS A 151 6.69 -2.15 15.46
C CYS A 151 6.30 -3.10 16.59
N GLN A 152 6.52 -2.74 17.87
CA GLN A 152 6.19 -3.58 19.03
C GLN A 152 4.69 -3.68 19.24
N MET A 153 3.96 -2.59 19.07
CA MET A 153 2.50 -2.57 19.19
C MET A 153 1.83 -3.34 18.08
N THR A 154 2.30 -3.16 16.82
CA THR A 154 1.77 -3.91 15.68
C THR A 154 2.01 -5.41 15.78
N ALA A 155 3.11 -5.83 16.42
CA ALA A 155 3.39 -7.24 16.67
C ALA A 155 2.45 -7.84 17.74
N ASN A 156 2.01 -7.02 18.70
CA ASN A 156 1.24 -7.47 19.88
C ASN A 156 -0.25 -7.09 19.84
N ILE A 157 -0.81 -6.75 18.67
CA ILE A 157 -2.22 -6.34 18.54
C ILE A 157 -3.21 -7.35 19.14
N ASN A 158 -2.86 -8.63 19.18
CA ASN A 158 -3.67 -9.72 19.76
C ASN A 158 -3.24 -10.11 21.19
N ASN A 159 -2.30 -9.38 21.80
CA ASN A 159 -1.86 -9.55 23.18
C ASN A 159 -1.99 -8.23 23.92
N GLU A 160 -3.18 -7.99 24.47
CA GLU A 160 -3.55 -6.71 25.09
C GLU A 160 -2.57 -6.28 26.21
N THR A 161 -2.07 -7.24 27.00
CA THR A 161 -1.13 -6.95 28.08
C THR A 161 0.19 -6.41 27.56
N LEU A 162 0.84 -7.11 26.63
CA LEU A 162 2.09 -6.65 26.02
C LEU A 162 1.89 -5.38 25.19
N TYR A 163 0.75 -5.25 24.49
CA TYR A 163 0.41 -4.04 23.74
C TYR A 163 0.42 -2.81 24.65
N LYS A 164 -0.29 -2.87 25.79
CA LYS A 164 -0.36 -1.76 26.76
C LYS A 164 1.01 -1.48 27.41
N GLN A 165 1.76 -2.51 27.75
CA GLN A 165 3.10 -2.34 28.32
C GLN A 165 4.05 -1.62 27.34
N PHE A 166 4.09 -2.02 26.06
CA PHE A 166 4.89 -1.33 25.06
C PHE A 166 4.37 0.09 24.81
N GLN A 167 3.07 0.30 24.78
CA GLN A 167 2.46 1.61 24.64
C GLN A 167 2.92 2.56 25.75
N GLU A 168 2.85 2.14 27.01
CA GLU A 168 3.28 2.93 28.16
C GLU A 168 4.78 3.18 28.15
N LYS A 169 5.60 2.17 27.82
CA LYS A 169 7.06 2.30 27.73
C LYS A 169 7.48 3.32 26.67
N ILE A 170 6.91 3.21 25.48
CA ILE A 170 7.17 4.14 24.38
C ILE A 170 6.68 5.55 24.75
N LYS A 171 5.54 5.65 25.40
CA LYS A 171 4.99 6.90 25.93
C LYS A 171 5.93 7.58 26.91
N SER A 172 6.43 6.85 27.88
CA SER A 172 7.39 7.38 28.87
C SER A 172 8.69 7.84 28.19
N PHE A 173 9.22 7.07 27.25
CA PHE A 173 10.40 7.45 26.49
C PHE A 173 10.21 8.77 25.74
N TYR A 174 9.08 8.96 25.03
CA TYR A 174 8.81 10.21 24.32
C TYR A 174 8.60 11.40 25.27
N ALA A 175 8.00 11.18 26.43
CA ALA A 175 7.84 12.24 27.43
C ALA A 175 9.19 12.83 27.86
N ASN A 176 10.24 12.01 27.90
CA ASN A 176 11.58 12.42 28.32
C ASN A 176 12.42 13.06 27.20
N ILE A 177 12.04 12.92 25.93
CA ILE A 177 12.77 13.55 24.81
C ILE A 177 12.07 14.81 24.25
N LYS A 178 10.82 15.07 24.63
CA LYS A 178 10.14 16.28 24.18
C LYS A 178 10.74 17.53 24.86
N ASP A 179 10.61 18.69 24.23
CA ASP A 179 10.98 20.03 24.76
C ASP A 179 12.42 20.15 25.28
N LYS A 180 13.34 19.26 24.90
CA LYS A 180 14.72 19.30 25.35
C LYS A 180 15.57 20.18 24.43
N PHE A 181 16.26 21.18 24.99
CA PHE A 181 17.19 22.07 24.26
C PHE A 181 18.32 21.30 23.55
N ALA A 182 18.77 20.20 24.14
CA ALA A 182 19.83 19.36 23.57
C ALA A 182 19.43 18.64 22.26
N ILE A 183 18.16 18.72 21.83
CA ILE A 183 17.71 18.10 20.58
C ILE A 183 17.60 19.15 19.48
N LYS A 184 18.51 19.10 18.50
CA LYS A 184 18.49 19.91 17.27
C LYS A 184 17.33 19.50 16.37
N PHE A 185 17.15 18.18 16.19
CA PHE A 185 16.09 17.62 15.35
C PHE A 185 15.63 16.26 15.89
N LEU A 186 14.33 16.03 15.88
CA LEU A 186 13.70 14.74 16.19
C LEU A 186 12.85 14.32 15.00
N GLY A 187 13.19 13.18 14.39
CA GLY A 187 12.43 12.57 13.30
C GLY A 187 11.90 11.21 13.68
N ILE A 188 10.58 11.02 13.59
CA ILE A 188 9.91 9.77 13.94
C ILE A 188 9.14 9.26 12.73
N THR A 189 9.33 7.99 12.38
CA THR A 189 8.55 7.35 11.32
C THR A 189 7.93 6.02 11.75
N GLY A 190 6.86 5.64 11.04
CA GLY A 190 6.18 4.36 11.19
C GLY A 190 5.19 4.10 10.07
N VAL A 191 4.44 3.02 10.22
CA VAL A 191 3.36 2.66 9.30
C VAL A 191 2.04 3.22 9.79
N THR A 192 1.76 3.08 11.08
CA THR A 192 0.49 3.52 11.68
C THR A 192 0.62 4.92 12.27
N ARG A 193 -0.53 5.59 12.37
CA ARG A 193 -0.69 6.86 13.08
C ARG A 193 -1.74 6.64 14.15
N LEU A 194 -1.32 6.58 15.43
CA LEU A 194 -2.19 6.26 16.55
C LEU A 194 -2.11 7.35 17.62
N LYS A 195 -3.26 7.93 17.97
CA LYS A 195 -3.35 9.02 18.94
C LYS A 195 -2.91 8.59 20.35
N ASP A 196 -3.28 7.38 20.77
CA ASP A 196 -2.99 6.88 22.13
C ASP A 196 -1.55 6.42 22.30
N VAL A 197 -0.78 6.31 21.21
CA VAL A 197 0.65 6.12 21.32
C VAL A 197 1.28 7.49 21.49
N ALA A 198 1.30 7.91 22.71
CA ALA A 198 2.12 8.93 23.36
C ALA A 198 2.71 10.10 22.57
N ILE A 199 3.06 9.91 21.29
CA ILE A 199 3.66 10.94 20.45
C ILE A 199 2.71 12.15 20.34
N PHE A 200 1.41 11.90 20.26
CA PHE A 200 0.39 12.94 20.08
C PHE A 200 -0.33 13.34 21.39
N SER A 201 -0.28 12.50 22.43
CA SER A 201 -0.99 12.75 23.70
C SER A 201 -0.15 13.48 24.73
N VAL A 202 1.17 13.44 24.63
CA VAL A 202 2.10 13.95 25.65
C VAL A 202 2.69 15.32 25.30
N GLY A 203 2.62 15.75 24.05
CA GLY A 203 3.20 17.01 23.63
C GLY A 203 2.60 17.56 22.34
N SER A 204 2.34 18.84 22.35
CA SER A 204 1.91 19.61 21.18
C SER A 204 3.07 20.06 20.29
N ASP A 205 4.31 19.70 20.63
CA ASP A 205 5.51 20.17 19.94
C ASP A 205 5.95 19.27 18.76
N ILE A 206 5.40 18.05 18.66
CA ILE A 206 5.66 17.16 17.51
C ILE A 206 4.70 17.51 16.37
N ASN A 207 5.28 18.01 15.29
CA ASN A 207 4.55 18.35 14.07
C ASN A 207 4.29 17.09 13.23
N ASP A 208 3.03 16.69 13.13
CA ASP A 208 2.62 15.60 12.24
C ASP A 208 2.54 16.09 10.80
N ILE A 209 3.51 15.71 9.99
CA ILE A 209 3.59 16.07 8.58
C ILE A 209 3.04 14.98 7.65
N THR A 210 2.36 13.97 8.18
CA THR A 210 1.87 12.82 7.41
C THR A 210 1.03 13.24 6.20
N ASN A 211 0.11 14.19 6.37
CA ASN A 211 -0.74 14.66 5.27
C ASN A 211 -0.46 16.13 4.89
N ALA A 212 0.58 16.76 5.46
CA ALA A 212 0.92 18.14 5.13
C ALA A 212 1.31 18.28 3.66
N SER A 213 0.60 19.15 2.93
CA SER A 213 0.76 19.33 1.48
C SER A 213 2.20 19.67 1.08
N ALA A 214 2.92 20.43 1.92
CA ALA A 214 4.32 20.79 1.69
C ALA A 214 5.24 19.56 1.59
N TYR A 215 4.95 18.49 2.36
CA TYR A 215 5.78 17.28 2.44
C TYR A 215 5.12 16.04 1.86
N SER A 216 3.97 16.18 1.20
CA SER A 216 3.19 15.06 0.68
C SER A 216 3.94 14.25 -0.39
N GLN A 217 4.89 14.87 -1.09
CA GLN A 217 5.73 14.25 -2.12
C GLN A 217 7.18 13.97 -1.68
N MET A 218 7.51 14.18 -0.40
CA MET A 218 8.85 13.92 0.13
C MET A 218 9.20 12.43 0.11
N ILE A 219 8.22 11.58 0.33
CA ILE A 219 8.33 10.11 0.31
C ILE A 219 7.41 9.57 -0.78
N GLY A 220 7.98 8.87 -1.76
CA GLY A 220 7.32 8.45 -2.99
C GLY A 220 7.93 9.15 -4.21
N PHE A 221 7.60 8.70 -5.43
CA PHE A 221 8.06 9.34 -6.68
C PHE A 221 6.92 10.08 -7.38
N THR A 222 7.19 11.26 -7.90
CA THR A 222 6.28 11.95 -8.80
C THR A 222 6.49 11.50 -10.25
N ARG A 223 5.50 11.76 -11.13
CA ARG A 223 5.61 11.49 -12.56
C ARG A 223 6.83 12.20 -13.18
N ASP A 224 7.03 13.47 -12.85
CA ASP A 224 8.14 14.27 -13.38
C ASP A 224 9.50 13.76 -12.90
N GLU A 225 9.59 13.31 -11.66
CA GLU A 225 10.80 12.68 -11.14
C GLU A 225 11.12 11.37 -11.85
N ILE A 226 10.12 10.51 -12.09
CA ILE A 226 10.33 9.29 -12.88
C ILE A 226 10.82 9.65 -14.28
N LYS A 227 10.18 10.59 -14.94
CA LYS A 227 10.62 11.07 -16.27
C LYS A 227 12.06 11.60 -16.23
N LYS A 228 12.41 12.39 -15.22
CA LYS A 228 13.75 13.00 -15.09
C LYS A 228 14.84 11.97 -14.75
N TYR A 229 14.62 11.13 -13.78
CA TYR A 229 15.69 10.27 -13.22
C TYR A 229 15.77 8.90 -13.87
N TYR A 230 14.66 8.40 -14.45
CA TYR A 230 14.56 7.07 -15.07
C TYR A 230 14.35 7.12 -16.57
N ILE A 231 14.72 8.23 -17.24
CA ILE A 231 14.48 8.41 -18.68
C ILE A 231 15.05 7.27 -19.52
N ASP A 232 16.27 6.80 -19.23
CA ASP A 232 16.88 5.68 -19.96
C ASP A 232 16.05 4.40 -19.86
N TYR A 233 15.50 4.11 -18.67
CA TYR A 233 14.66 2.96 -18.39
C TYR A 233 13.27 3.09 -19.02
N LEU A 234 12.71 4.29 -18.99
CA LEU A 234 11.44 4.58 -19.68
C LEU A 234 11.56 4.38 -21.18
N THR A 235 12.63 4.90 -21.79
CA THR A 235 12.90 4.75 -23.22
C THR A 235 13.08 3.27 -23.56
N LEU A 236 13.81 2.50 -22.75
CA LEU A 236 13.95 1.06 -22.94
C LEU A 236 12.60 0.34 -22.84
N ALA A 237 11.79 0.65 -21.83
CA ALA A 237 10.46 0.05 -21.67
C ALA A 237 9.55 0.40 -22.85
N ALA A 238 9.54 1.66 -23.29
CA ALA A 238 8.76 2.11 -24.43
C ALA A 238 9.20 1.43 -25.74
N SER A 239 10.50 1.18 -25.92
CA SER A 239 11.02 0.48 -27.10
C SER A 239 10.52 -0.97 -27.18
N TYR A 240 10.51 -1.69 -26.06
CA TYR A 240 9.96 -3.04 -25.99
C TYR A 240 8.45 -3.08 -26.21
N GLU A 241 7.71 -2.14 -25.61
CA GLU A 241 6.25 -2.09 -25.77
C GLU A 241 5.81 -1.81 -27.20
N ASN A 242 6.57 -0.96 -27.92
CA ASN A 242 6.26 -0.57 -29.29
C ASN A 242 7.03 -1.40 -30.34
N ASN A 243 7.84 -2.38 -29.91
CA ASN A 243 8.67 -3.20 -30.79
C ASN A 243 9.52 -2.36 -31.78
N CYS A 244 10.18 -1.32 -31.28
CA CYS A 244 11.05 -0.42 -32.03
C CYS A 244 12.43 -0.31 -31.34
N ARG A 245 13.42 0.28 -32.06
CA ARG A 245 14.72 0.55 -31.46
C ARG A 245 14.65 1.68 -30.45
N VAL A 246 15.56 1.70 -29.48
CA VAL A 246 15.63 2.72 -28.42
C VAL A 246 15.74 4.14 -29.01
N GLU A 247 16.50 4.29 -30.10
CA GLU A 247 16.71 5.58 -30.79
C GLU A 247 15.47 6.07 -31.57
N GLU A 248 14.50 5.21 -31.79
CA GLU A 248 13.24 5.50 -32.50
C GLU A 248 12.10 5.84 -31.56
N VAL A 249 12.31 5.74 -30.24
CA VAL A 249 11.27 6.03 -29.25
C VAL A 249 10.95 7.53 -29.23
N THR A 250 9.68 7.85 -29.36
CA THR A 250 9.17 9.22 -29.33
C THR A 250 8.75 9.65 -27.93
N ASP A 251 8.68 10.96 -27.67
CA ASP A 251 8.15 11.50 -26.42
C ASP A 251 6.72 11.03 -26.15
N THR A 252 5.89 10.87 -27.17
CA THR A 252 4.52 10.34 -27.02
C THR A 252 4.51 8.91 -26.49
N GLN A 253 5.43 8.07 -26.93
CA GLN A 253 5.57 6.70 -26.45
C GLN A 253 6.08 6.65 -24.99
N ILE A 254 6.96 7.58 -24.61
CA ILE A 254 7.41 7.75 -23.21
C ILE A 254 6.24 8.16 -22.33
N GLU A 255 5.42 9.14 -22.75
CA GLU A 255 4.24 9.56 -21.99
C GLU A 255 3.20 8.42 -21.88
N SER A 256 2.99 7.67 -22.96
CA SER A 256 2.11 6.49 -22.94
C SER A 256 2.60 5.43 -21.94
N MET A 257 3.92 5.18 -21.88
CA MET A 257 4.51 4.27 -20.88
C MET A 257 4.30 4.77 -19.46
N LEU A 258 4.48 6.07 -19.22
CA LEU A 258 4.20 6.68 -17.91
C LEU A 258 2.71 6.59 -17.55
N ASP A 259 1.79 6.69 -18.49
CA ASP A 259 0.35 6.52 -18.26
C ASP A 259 0.02 5.06 -17.86
N MET A 260 0.61 4.09 -18.55
CA MET A 260 0.48 2.67 -18.18
C MET A 260 1.07 2.38 -16.79
N MET A 261 2.22 2.96 -16.47
CA MET A 261 2.81 2.86 -15.14
C MET A 261 1.92 3.52 -14.07
N ALA A 262 1.32 4.68 -14.38
CA ALA A 262 0.44 5.38 -13.46
C ALA A 262 -0.82 4.57 -13.13
N GLN A 263 -1.43 3.92 -14.10
CA GLN A 263 -2.58 3.03 -13.89
C GLN A 263 -2.27 1.88 -12.91
N ASN A 264 -1.01 1.43 -12.86
CA ASN A 264 -0.59 0.28 -12.07
C ASN A 264 0.08 0.66 -10.75
N TYR A 265 0.85 1.77 -10.66
CA TYR A 265 1.75 2.03 -9.52
C TYR A 265 1.62 3.42 -8.89
N ASP A 266 0.86 4.34 -9.51
CA ASP A 266 0.57 5.68 -8.98
C ASP A 266 -0.68 5.69 -8.10
N GLY A 267 -1.14 6.89 -7.79
CA GLY A 267 -2.44 7.17 -7.19
C GLY A 267 -2.41 7.30 -5.66
N TYR A 268 -1.29 7.11 -5.01
CA TYR A 268 -1.18 7.36 -3.58
C TYR A 268 -1.21 8.85 -3.27
N CYS A 269 -2.17 9.27 -2.47
CA CYS A 269 -2.34 10.64 -2.03
C CYS A 269 -2.08 10.77 -0.53
N PHE A 270 -1.09 11.59 -0.19
CA PHE A 270 -0.75 11.97 1.17
C PHE A 270 -0.91 13.49 1.39
N ASP A 271 -1.67 14.13 0.51
CA ASP A 271 -1.89 15.56 0.48
C ASP A 271 -3.28 15.88 1.04
N GLU A 272 -3.33 16.69 2.11
CA GLU A 272 -4.57 17.13 2.75
C GLU A 272 -5.55 17.82 1.80
N PHE A 273 -5.03 18.44 0.71
CA PHE A 273 -5.85 19.10 -0.32
C PHE A 273 -6.19 18.17 -1.50
N TYR A 274 -5.75 16.92 -1.48
CA TYR A 274 -5.97 15.94 -2.56
C TYR A 274 -5.46 16.37 -3.95
N LYS A 275 -4.44 17.20 -4.02
CA LYS A 275 -3.89 17.72 -5.29
C LYS A 275 -2.66 16.96 -5.79
N LYS A 276 -1.88 16.40 -4.87
CA LYS A 276 -0.58 15.77 -5.16
C LYS A 276 -0.65 14.27 -4.92
N LYS A 277 -0.12 13.51 -5.89
CA LYS A 277 -0.02 12.04 -5.81
C LYS A 277 1.40 11.58 -6.02
N VAL A 278 1.68 10.35 -5.62
CA VAL A 278 3.00 9.72 -5.79
C VAL A 278 2.85 8.25 -6.15
N PHE A 279 3.85 7.75 -6.86
CA PHE A 279 4.07 6.34 -7.13
C PHE A 279 4.73 5.65 -5.93
N SER A 280 4.48 4.35 -5.79
CA SER A 280 5.28 3.48 -4.94
C SER A 280 6.70 3.36 -5.48
N THR A 281 7.69 3.76 -4.68
CA THR A 281 9.12 3.70 -5.09
C THR A 281 9.57 2.27 -5.35
N TRP A 282 9.07 1.32 -4.56
CA TRP A 282 9.37 -0.09 -4.71
C TRP A 282 8.83 -0.66 -6.02
N SER A 283 7.56 -0.41 -6.34
CA SER A 283 6.92 -0.95 -7.54
C SER A 283 7.55 -0.39 -8.81
N VAL A 284 7.89 0.92 -8.82
CA VAL A 284 8.62 1.56 -9.93
C VAL A 284 9.99 0.92 -10.15
N ASN A 285 10.79 0.76 -9.10
CA ASN A 285 12.11 0.16 -9.20
C ASN A 285 12.04 -1.30 -9.66
N LYS A 286 11.10 -2.08 -9.13
CA LYS A 286 10.89 -3.48 -9.54
C LYS A 286 10.40 -3.61 -10.97
N PHE A 287 9.53 -2.71 -11.42
CA PHE A 287 9.09 -2.66 -12.81
C PHE A 287 10.29 -2.49 -13.76
N PHE A 288 11.13 -1.47 -13.54
CA PHE A 288 12.29 -1.26 -14.40
C PHE A 288 13.32 -2.38 -14.33
N GLN A 289 13.57 -2.95 -13.16
CA GLN A 289 14.42 -4.14 -13.04
C GLN A 289 13.86 -5.32 -13.83
N SER A 290 12.53 -5.51 -13.79
CA SER A 290 11.84 -6.56 -14.56
C SER A 290 11.96 -6.35 -16.06
N VAL A 291 11.79 -5.10 -16.55
CA VAL A 291 11.95 -4.75 -17.96
C VAL A 291 13.35 -5.09 -18.47
N VAL A 292 14.39 -4.73 -17.71
CA VAL A 292 15.77 -5.03 -18.07
C VAL A 292 16.04 -6.53 -18.11
N SER A 293 15.55 -7.26 -17.11
CA SER A 293 15.81 -8.70 -16.98
C SER A 293 15.06 -9.52 -18.02
N ASN A 294 13.80 -9.20 -18.26
CA ASN A 294 12.92 -9.98 -19.12
C ASN A 294 12.94 -9.55 -20.58
N LYS A 295 13.38 -8.32 -20.87
CA LYS A 295 13.39 -7.72 -22.22
C LYS A 295 11.99 -7.57 -22.83
N PHE A 296 10.97 -7.41 -21.99
CA PHE A 296 9.60 -7.07 -22.36
C PHE A 296 8.91 -6.34 -21.21
N VAL A 297 7.81 -5.64 -21.51
CA VAL A 297 7.01 -4.91 -20.51
C VAL A 297 6.04 -5.87 -19.82
N TYR A 298 6.07 -5.89 -18.50
CA TYR A 298 5.15 -6.64 -17.67
C TYR A 298 4.84 -5.85 -16.39
N PHE A 299 3.56 -5.58 -16.13
CA PHE A 299 3.11 -4.91 -14.92
C PHE A 299 2.82 -5.93 -13.81
N GLY A 300 3.86 -6.24 -13.03
CA GLY A 300 3.81 -7.22 -11.94
C GLY A 300 3.14 -6.71 -10.67
N GLU A 301 2.83 -7.63 -9.76
CA GLU A 301 2.25 -7.37 -8.43
C GLU A 301 3.36 -7.28 -7.37
N TYR A 302 4.29 -6.35 -7.54
CA TYR A 302 5.51 -6.24 -6.72
C TYR A 302 5.26 -5.88 -5.27
N TRP A 303 4.12 -5.24 -4.98
CA TRP A 303 3.69 -4.93 -3.63
C TRP A 303 3.47 -6.19 -2.78
N TYR A 304 2.92 -7.23 -3.39
CA TYR A 304 2.54 -8.47 -2.70
C TYR A 304 3.68 -9.49 -2.63
N ASP A 305 4.51 -9.61 -3.68
CA ASP A 305 5.41 -10.75 -3.90
C ASP A 305 6.57 -10.90 -2.91
N ASN A 306 6.97 -9.85 -2.18
CA ASN A 306 8.19 -9.86 -1.35
C ASN A 306 7.97 -9.64 0.14
N GLY A 307 6.98 -10.25 0.74
CA GLY A 307 6.81 -10.15 2.20
C GLY A 307 5.38 -10.32 2.68
N GLY A 308 4.51 -10.75 1.80
CA GLY A 308 3.12 -11.02 2.17
C GLY A 308 2.39 -9.77 2.68
N LEU A 309 1.29 -10.01 3.32
CA LEU A 309 0.51 -9.00 4.02
C LEU A 309 1.32 -8.35 5.12
N PRO A 310 1.18 -7.05 5.36
CA PRO A 310 1.69 -6.43 6.57
C PRO A 310 1.22 -7.24 7.78
N SER A 311 2.14 -7.60 8.66
CA SER A 311 1.82 -8.42 9.85
C SER A 311 0.69 -7.83 10.68
N ILE A 312 0.61 -6.51 10.73
CA ILE A 312 -0.48 -5.78 11.38
C ILE A 312 -1.84 -6.12 10.76
N LEU A 313 -1.95 -6.11 9.44
CA LEU A 313 -3.21 -6.42 8.75
C LEU A 313 -3.57 -7.91 8.90
N VAL A 314 -2.58 -8.82 8.81
CA VAL A 314 -2.79 -10.24 9.08
C VAL A 314 -3.32 -10.46 10.49
N ASN A 315 -2.72 -9.81 11.47
CA ASN A 315 -3.12 -9.97 12.87
C ASN A 315 -4.49 -9.34 13.15
N TYR A 316 -4.77 -8.16 12.58
CA TYR A 316 -6.08 -7.52 12.66
C TYR A 316 -7.18 -8.42 12.08
N LEU A 317 -6.93 -8.99 10.91
CA LEU A 317 -7.87 -9.87 10.23
C LEU A 317 -8.11 -11.24 10.90
N LYS A 318 -7.35 -11.61 11.95
CA LYS A 318 -7.64 -12.82 12.75
C LYS A 318 -8.90 -12.65 13.60
N THR A 319 -9.20 -11.43 14.01
CA THR A 319 -10.29 -11.10 14.94
C THR A 319 -11.37 -10.21 14.33
N HIS A 320 -11.13 -9.67 13.15
CA HIS A 320 -12.06 -8.77 12.45
C HIS A 320 -12.41 -9.32 11.07
N GLU A 321 -13.68 -9.24 10.71
CA GLU A 321 -14.17 -9.60 9.38
C GLU A 321 -14.22 -8.35 8.49
N LEU A 322 -13.73 -8.48 7.25
CA LEU A 322 -13.86 -7.45 6.23
C LEU A 322 -15.12 -7.69 5.40
N ASN A 323 -15.85 -6.62 5.11
CA ASN A 323 -16.84 -6.67 4.05
C ASN A 323 -16.15 -6.63 2.68
N ILE A 324 -15.96 -7.79 2.07
CA ILE A 324 -15.25 -7.92 0.78
C ILE A 324 -15.87 -7.07 -0.33
N PHE A 325 -17.18 -6.82 -0.31
CA PHE A 325 -17.88 -6.05 -1.34
C PHE A 325 -17.48 -4.59 -1.40
N ASP A 326 -16.90 -4.08 -0.33
CA ASP A 326 -16.36 -2.73 -0.31
C ASP A 326 -15.12 -2.58 -1.18
N TYR A 327 -14.45 -3.68 -1.52
CA TYR A 327 -13.16 -3.67 -2.21
C TYR A 327 -13.18 -4.32 -3.60
N LEU A 328 -14.33 -4.84 -4.05
CA LEU A 328 -14.47 -5.46 -5.37
C LEU A 328 -14.62 -4.46 -6.51
N ASP A 329 -14.95 -3.22 -6.21
CA ASP A 329 -14.98 -2.13 -7.19
C ASP A 329 -13.79 -1.20 -6.97
N LYS A 330 -12.88 -1.15 -7.95
CA LYS A 330 -11.69 -0.28 -7.92
C LYS A 330 -12.04 1.20 -7.75
N ASN A 331 -13.20 1.61 -8.23
CA ASN A 331 -13.63 3.01 -8.24
C ASN A 331 -14.48 3.38 -7.02
N LYS A 332 -14.86 2.41 -6.20
CA LYS A 332 -15.66 2.66 -5.01
C LYS A 332 -14.92 3.56 -4.03
N SER A 333 -15.60 4.61 -3.55
CA SER A 333 -15.14 5.45 -2.46
C SER A 333 -15.75 4.99 -1.15
N LEU A 334 -14.91 4.74 -0.16
CA LEU A 334 -15.27 4.27 1.17
C LEU A 334 -15.23 5.45 2.12
N LYS A 335 -16.36 5.73 2.73
CA LYS A 335 -16.52 6.84 3.66
C LYS A 335 -16.02 6.45 5.05
N VAL A 336 -15.24 7.34 5.69
CA VAL A 336 -14.86 7.32 7.09
C VAL A 336 -15.08 8.70 7.70
N THR A 337 -15.23 8.79 9.02
CA THR A 337 -15.33 10.08 9.68
C THR A 337 -13.97 10.76 9.75
N ASP A 338 -13.95 12.08 9.80
CA ASP A 338 -12.71 12.86 9.99
C ASP A 338 -12.00 12.48 11.31
N GLU A 339 -12.77 12.24 12.37
CA GLU A 339 -12.22 11.81 13.67
C GLU A 339 -11.55 10.43 13.57
N ASP A 340 -12.20 9.43 12.96
CA ASP A 340 -11.60 8.11 12.77
C ASP A 340 -10.30 8.19 11.96
N PHE A 341 -10.26 9.05 10.95
CA PHE A 341 -9.10 9.19 10.09
C PHE A 341 -7.95 9.95 10.75
N LYS A 342 -8.24 11.10 11.37
CA LYS A 342 -7.22 11.96 11.98
C LYS A 342 -6.77 11.50 13.36
N ASN A 343 -7.65 10.85 14.12
CA ASN A 343 -7.42 10.51 15.52
C ASN A 343 -7.72 9.05 15.86
N PRO A 344 -7.24 8.06 15.09
CA PRO A 344 -7.43 6.67 15.47
C PRO A 344 -6.75 6.40 16.81
N THR A 345 -7.52 5.89 17.78
CA THR A 345 -7.05 5.77 19.17
C THR A 345 -6.10 4.60 19.35
N SER A 346 -6.49 3.41 18.95
CA SER A 346 -5.74 2.18 19.16
C SER A 346 -5.86 1.25 17.95
N LEU A 347 -4.89 0.37 17.76
CA LEU A 347 -4.95 -0.68 16.73
C LEU A 347 -6.09 -1.67 16.95
N THR A 348 -6.56 -1.83 18.19
CA THR A 348 -7.66 -2.73 18.51
C THR A 348 -9.04 -2.15 18.19
N THR A 349 -9.14 -0.83 18.06
CA THR A 349 -10.40 -0.11 17.81
C THR A 349 -10.38 0.71 16.53
N ILE A 350 -9.27 0.71 15.79
CA ILE A 350 -9.12 1.47 14.55
C ILE A 350 -10.16 1.05 13.51
N ASN A 351 -10.73 2.05 12.83
CA ASN A 351 -11.57 1.80 11.68
C ASN A 351 -10.80 1.00 10.61
N GLN A 352 -11.38 -0.09 10.10
CA GLN A 352 -10.70 -0.99 9.15
C GLN A 352 -10.21 -0.27 7.88
N ASN A 353 -10.99 0.68 7.34
CA ASN A 353 -10.61 1.41 6.13
C ASN A 353 -9.45 2.38 6.41
N VAL A 354 -9.38 2.95 7.62
CA VAL A 354 -8.23 3.76 8.07
C VAL A 354 -6.98 2.90 8.19
N LEU A 355 -7.07 1.70 8.79
CA LEU A 355 -5.96 0.76 8.85
C LEU A 355 -5.50 0.32 7.45
N MET A 356 -6.45 0.04 6.55
CA MET A 356 -6.15 -0.29 5.15
C MET A 356 -5.46 0.88 4.43
N CYS A 357 -5.82 2.13 4.73
CA CYS A 357 -5.16 3.32 4.20
C CYS A 357 -3.74 3.47 4.75
N GLN A 358 -3.54 3.35 6.05
CA GLN A 358 -2.22 3.44 6.69
C GLN A 358 -1.28 2.33 6.23
N THR A 359 -1.80 1.15 5.92
CA THR A 359 -1.02 0.02 5.38
C THR A 359 -0.83 0.06 3.87
N GLY A 360 -1.45 1.02 3.16
CA GLY A 360 -1.24 1.29 1.74
C GLY A 360 -2.16 0.53 0.77
N TYR A 361 -3.19 -0.17 1.27
CA TYR A 361 -4.20 -0.80 0.42
C TYR A 361 -5.26 0.18 -0.06
N LEU A 362 -5.50 1.22 0.73
CA LEU A 362 -6.34 2.35 0.35
C LEU A 362 -5.51 3.65 0.39
N THR A 363 -6.07 4.69 -0.18
CA THR A 363 -5.51 6.04 -0.20
C THR A 363 -6.61 7.08 -0.12
N LEU A 364 -6.28 8.33 0.18
CA LEU A 364 -7.22 9.45 0.12
C LEU A 364 -7.82 9.57 -1.28
N ARG A 365 -9.13 9.86 -1.33
CA ARG A 365 -9.94 10.12 -2.52
C ARG A 365 -10.65 11.48 -2.44
N SER A 366 -10.45 12.23 -1.37
CA SER A 366 -10.99 13.58 -1.18
C SER A 366 -10.03 14.44 -0.37
N SER A 367 -10.25 15.76 -0.39
CA SER A 367 -9.59 16.70 0.50
C SER A 367 -9.99 16.43 1.95
N LEU A 368 -9.07 16.65 2.89
CA LEU A 368 -9.30 16.59 4.34
C LEU A 368 -9.86 17.90 4.91
N THR A 369 -9.90 18.96 4.11
CA THR A 369 -10.24 20.32 4.54
C THR A 369 -11.62 20.78 4.10
N GLU A 370 -12.26 20.05 3.19
CA GLU A 370 -13.51 20.47 2.54
C GLU A 370 -14.77 19.80 3.13
N SER A 371 -14.62 18.74 3.91
CA SER A 371 -15.74 17.95 4.43
C SER A 371 -15.42 17.39 5.80
N SER A 372 -16.46 17.13 6.60
CA SER A 372 -16.37 16.33 7.84
C SER A 372 -16.20 14.82 7.57
N ASP A 373 -16.30 14.41 6.32
CA ASP A 373 -16.16 13.03 5.88
C ASP A 373 -14.91 12.89 5.01
N VAL A 374 -14.16 11.83 5.24
CA VAL A 374 -12.99 11.44 4.44
C VAL A 374 -13.37 10.27 3.55
N PHE A 375 -13.01 10.35 2.28
CA PHE A 375 -13.23 9.28 1.32
C PHE A 375 -11.91 8.58 1.00
N LEU A 376 -11.93 7.26 1.07
CA LEU A 376 -10.78 6.39 0.80
C LEU A 376 -11.10 5.47 -0.37
N GLY A 377 -10.09 5.05 -1.13
CA GLY A 377 -10.27 4.11 -2.23
C GLY A 377 -8.95 3.44 -2.63
N ILE A 378 -9.04 2.42 -3.48
CA ILE A 378 -7.90 1.65 -3.95
C ILE A 378 -7.03 2.53 -4.86
N PRO A 379 -5.71 2.69 -4.61
CA PRO A 379 -4.89 3.64 -5.35
C PRO A 379 -4.73 3.29 -6.84
N ASN A 380 -4.50 2.01 -7.18
CA ASN A 380 -4.10 1.61 -8.52
C ASN A 380 -4.42 0.15 -8.84
N GLY A 381 -4.03 -0.30 -10.05
CA GLY A 381 -4.27 -1.66 -10.54
C GLY A 381 -3.51 -2.74 -9.78
N GLU A 382 -2.27 -2.47 -9.35
CA GLU A 382 -1.46 -3.39 -8.55
C GLU A 382 -2.16 -3.72 -7.23
N LEU A 383 -2.58 -2.67 -6.51
CA LEU A 383 -3.22 -2.83 -5.20
C LEU A 383 -4.62 -3.43 -5.31
N TYR A 384 -5.34 -3.14 -6.39
CA TYR A 384 -6.61 -3.78 -6.66
C TYR A 384 -6.45 -5.31 -6.77
N LYS A 385 -5.47 -5.77 -7.54
CA LYS A 385 -5.14 -7.21 -7.68
C LYS A 385 -4.67 -7.81 -6.36
N ALA A 386 -3.73 -7.14 -5.68
CA ALA A 386 -3.17 -7.58 -4.40
C ALA A 386 -4.26 -7.73 -3.31
N LEU A 387 -5.17 -6.75 -3.23
CA LEU A 387 -6.26 -6.76 -2.27
C LEU A 387 -7.26 -7.88 -2.57
N ASN A 388 -7.65 -8.05 -3.83
CA ASN A 388 -8.54 -9.15 -4.21
C ASN A 388 -7.93 -10.53 -3.90
N LYS A 389 -6.63 -10.71 -4.14
CA LYS A 389 -5.89 -11.95 -3.78
C LYS A 389 -5.90 -12.18 -2.27
N LEU A 390 -5.70 -11.13 -1.47
CA LEU A 390 -5.79 -11.20 -0.02
C LEU A 390 -7.18 -11.64 0.44
N LEU A 391 -8.21 -10.93 -0.02
CA LEU A 391 -9.59 -11.19 0.34
C LEU A 391 -10.00 -12.61 -0.07
N ALA A 392 -9.65 -13.00 -1.29
CA ALA A 392 -9.90 -14.33 -1.79
C ALA A 392 -9.21 -15.42 -0.95
N THR A 393 -7.93 -15.27 -0.62
CA THR A 393 -7.19 -16.23 0.21
C THR A 393 -7.82 -16.39 1.59
N LYS A 394 -8.25 -15.29 2.20
CA LYS A 394 -8.89 -15.32 3.51
C LYS A 394 -10.31 -15.91 3.45
N PHE A 395 -11.10 -15.47 2.48
CA PHE A 395 -12.51 -15.83 2.34
C PHE A 395 -12.69 -17.32 1.98
N PHE A 396 -11.83 -17.84 1.11
CA PHE A 396 -11.87 -19.22 0.66
C PHE A 396 -10.96 -20.15 1.49
N LYS A 397 -10.48 -19.70 2.67
CA LYS A 397 -9.63 -20.48 3.61
C LYS A 397 -8.43 -21.15 2.94
N GLY A 398 -7.78 -20.45 2.01
CA GLY A 398 -6.63 -20.97 1.27
C GLY A 398 -6.95 -21.95 0.14
N ASN A 399 -8.21 -22.34 -0.03
CA ASN A 399 -8.65 -23.29 -1.06
C ASN A 399 -9.06 -22.60 -2.38
N ILE A 400 -8.43 -21.48 -2.75
CA ILE A 400 -8.47 -21.04 -4.14
C ILE A 400 -7.46 -21.85 -4.94
N SER A 401 -7.69 -23.11 -4.97
CA SER A 401 -7.15 -23.96 -6.00
C SER A 401 -8.25 -24.22 -7.04
N VAL A 402 -8.72 -23.18 -7.68
CA VAL A 402 -8.87 -23.31 -9.12
C VAL A 402 -7.40 -23.33 -9.55
N SER A 403 -6.76 -24.43 -9.25
CA SER A 403 -5.45 -24.66 -9.80
C SER A 403 -5.69 -24.69 -11.30
N ASN A 404 -5.76 -23.54 -11.79
CA ASN A 404 -4.72 -23.00 -12.46
C ASN A 404 -4.72 -23.36 -13.94
N ALA A 405 -4.37 -24.51 -14.31
CA ALA A 405 -4.32 -24.91 -15.70
C ALA A 405 -5.72 -25.25 -16.26
N ASN A 406 -6.61 -25.89 -15.50
CA ASN A 406 -7.94 -26.30 -16.01
C ASN A 406 -8.93 -25.12 -16.05
N GLY A 407 -8.99 -24.28 -15.02
CA GLY A 407 -9.93 -23.14 -15.01
C GLY A 407 -9.57 -22.07 -16.03
N GLU A 408 -8.29 -21.75 -16.18
CA GLU A 408 -7.82 -20.82 -17.20
C GLU A 408 -8.01 -21.41 -18.61
N ASN A 409 -7.77 -22.70 -18.78
CA ASN A 409 -8.03 -23.38 -20.04
C ASN A 409 -9.54 -23.42 -20.37
N ILE A 410 -10.42 -23.67 -19.40
CA ILE A 410 -11.88 -23.61 -19.57
C ILE A 410 -12.30 -22.21 -20.03
N LEU A 411 -11.81 -21.16 -19.40
CA LEU A 411 -12.13 -19.78 -19.80
C LEU A 411 -11.55 -19.42 -21.17
N ASN A 412 -10.41 -19.98 -21.56
CA ASN A 412 -9.77 -19.69 -22.85
C ASN A 412 -10.37 -20.47 -24.03
N VAL A 413 -10.80 -21.72 -23.83
CA VAL A 413 -11.19 -22.62 -24.93
C VAL A 413 -12.36 -23.56 -24.60
N GLY A 414 -12.87 -23.58 -23.34
CA GLY A 414 -13.96 -24.46 -22.92
C GLY A 414 -15.29 -24.09 -23.55
N SER A 415 -16.22 -25.03 -23.53
CA SER A 415 -17.63 -24.83 -23.94
C SER A 415 -18.39 -23.97 -22.92
N VAL A 416 -19.60 -23.53 -23.27
CA VAL A 416 -20.48 -22.84 -22.32
C VAL A 416 -20.81 -23.73 -21.12
N GLU A 417 -21.04 -25.01 -21.37
CA GLU A 417 -21.28 -26.03 -20.34
C GLU A 417 -20.11 -26.16 -19.36
N ASP A 418 -18.87 -26.15 -19.87
CA ASP A 418 -17.67 -26.19 -19.03
C ASP A 418 -17.56 -24.92 -18.17
N ILE A 419 -17.87 -23.77 -18.73
CA ILE A 419 -17.88 -22.48 -18.01
C ILE A 419 -18.94 -22.48 -16.90
N ILE A 420 -20.15 -22.95 -17.17
CA ILE A 420 -21.21 -23.05 -16.15
C ILE A 420 -20.84 -24.08 -15.07
N SER A 421 -20.23 -25.20 -15.44
CA SER A 421 -19.71 -26.19 -14.49
C SER A 421 -18.64 -25.58 -13.57
N LEU A 422 -17.77 -24.73 -14.13
CA LEU A 422 -16.77 -23.98 -13.37
C LEU A 422 -17.47 -23.02 -12.38
N LEU A 423 -18.48 -22.24 -12.82
CA LEU A 423 -19.25 -21.36 -11.94
C LEU A 423 -19.94 -22.16 -10.81
N ASN A 424 -20.50 -23.32 -11.13
CA ASN A 424 -21.13 -24.19 -10.12
C ASN A 424 -20.11 -24.75 -9.13
N THR A 425 -18.93 -25.10 -9.59
CA THR A 425 -17.84 -25.48 -8.68
C THR A 425 -17.48 -24.33 -7.74
N MET A 426 -17.41 -23.09 -8.25
CA MET A 426 -17.16 -21.91 -7.44
C MET A 426 -18.21 -21.72 -6.35
N VAL A 427 -19.50 -21.72 -6.68
CA VAL A 427 -20.58 -21.47 -5.70
C VAL A 427 -20.70 -22.60 -4.68
N ASN A 428 -20.28 -23.81 -5.01
CA ASN A 428 -20.27 -24.96 -4.10
C ASN A 428 -19.10 -24.95 -3.10
N THR A 429 -18.11 -24.08 -3.26
CA THR A 429 -17.04 -23.93 -2.28
C THR A 429 -17.45 -23.13 -1.04
N VAL A 430 -18.64 -22.53 -1.06
CA VAL A 430 -19.16 -21.70 0.03
C VAL A 430 -20.11 -22.48 0.91
N THR A 431 -19.86 -22.42 2.23
CA THR A 431 -20.86 -22.88 3.20
C THR A 431 -21.99 -21.86 3.32
N TYR A 432 -23.23 -22.36 3.45
CA TYR A 432 -24.43 -21.54 3.53
C TYR A 432 -24.36 -20.44 4.60
N ASP A 433 -23.78 -20.76 5.75
CA ASP A 433 -23.69 -19.87 6.90
C ASP A 433 -22.60 -18.79 6.74
N ALA A 434 -21.56 -19.06 5.95
CA ALA A 434 -20.46 -18.12 5.76
C ALA A 434 -20.80 -17.01 4.75
N TYR A 435 -21.63 -17.33 3.76
CA TYR A 435 -22.03 -16.38 2.74
C TYR A 435 -23.39 -16.73 2.11
N PRO A 436 -24.47 -16.07 2.52
CA PRO A 436 -25.77 -16.30 1.93
C PRO A 436 -25.83 -15.71 0.51
N LEU A 437 -25.89 -16.59 -0.51
CA LEU A 437 -26.16 -16.21 -1.89
C LEU A 437 -27.67 -15.94 -2.04
N ASN A 438 -28.16 -14.84 -1.48
CA ASN A 438 -29.60 -14.55 -1.31
C ASN A 438 -30.12 -13.44 -2.26
N SER A 439 -29.28 -12.98 -3.17
CA SER A 439 -29.64 -11.97 -4.18
C SER A 439 -28.76 -12.10 -5.43
N GLU A 440 -29.24 -11.53 -6.55
CA GLU A 440 -28.48 -11.46 -7.79
C GLU A 440 -27.10 -10.80 -7.58
N SER A 441 -27.06 -9.67 -6.89
CA SER A 441 -25.80 -8.98 -6.62
C SER A 441 -24.88 -9.78 -5.71
N ALA A 442 -25.41 -10.58 -4.77
CA ALA A 442 -24.59 -11.45 -3.92
C ALA A 442 -23.90 -12.54 -4.74
N VAL A 443 -24.63 -13.17 -5.69
CA VAL A 443 -24.08 -14.18 -6.59
C VAL A 443 -23.05 -13.59 -7.54
N GLN A 444 -23.36 -12.45 -8.18
CA GLN A 444 -22.43 -11.74 -9.07
C GLN A 444 -21.12 -11.39 -8.35
N ASN A 445 -21.23 -10.78 -7.19
CA ASN A 445 -20.08 -10.38 -6.39
C ASN A 445 -19.23 -11.56 -5.94
N TYR A 446 -19.88 -12.67 -5.59
CA TYR A 446 -19.19 -13.89 -5.22
C TYR A 446 -18.36 -14.47 -6.38
N VAL A 447 -19.00 -14.63 -7.55
CA VAL A 447 -18.33 -15.11 -8.77
C VAL A 447 -17.16 -14.17 -9.14
N LYS A 448 -17.39 -12.87 -9.07
CA LYS A 448 -16.36 -11.86 -9.33
C LYS A 448 -15.16 -12.00 -8.38
N ALA A 449 -15.43 -12.08 -7.06
CA ALA A 449 -14.37 -12.22 -6.05
C ALA A 449 -13.54 -13.48 -6.28
N TYR A 450 -14.18 -14.59 -6.60
CA TYR A 450 -13.51 -15.85 -6.87
C TYR A 450 -12.61 -15.78 -8.10
N LEU A 451 -13.12 -15.25 -9.22
CA LEU A 451 -12.36 -15.11 -10.46
C LEU A 451 -11.18 -14.14 -10.32
N LEU A 452 -11.35 -13.03 -9.62
CA LEU A 452 -10.27 -12.09 -9.32
C LEU A 452 -9.20 -12.75 -8.44
N GLY A 453 -9.61 -13.51 -7.44
CA GLY A 453 -8.69 -14.29 -6.61
C GLY A 453 -7.93 -15.35 -7.41
N ALA A 454 -8.53 -15.89 -8.45
CA ALA A 454 -7.93 -16.80 -9.42
C ALA A 454 -7.10 -16.08 -10.51
N LYS A 455 -6.78 -14.80 -10.32
CA LYS A 455 -5.97 -13.96 -11.24
C LYS A 455 -6.58 -13.77 -12.63
N GLN A 456 -7.89 -13.91 -12.77
CA GLN A 456 -8.57 -13.64 -14.05
C GLN A 456 -8.80 -12.15 -14.24
N ASN A 457 -8.75 -11.67 -15.49
CA ASN A 457 -9.10 -10.30 -15.84
C ASN A 457 -10.63 -10.17 -15.86
N VAL A 458 -11.20 -9.69 -14.77
CA VAL A 458 -12.65 -9.59 -14.58
C VAL A 458 -13.06 -8.14 -14.44
N PHE A 459 -14.08 -7.77 -15.18
CA PHE A 459 -14.71 -6.46 -15.13
C PHE A 459 -16.19 -6.62 -14.79
N SER A 460 -16.72 -5.73 -13.95
CA SER A 460 -18.15 -5.71 -13.63
C SER A 460 -18.75 -4.37 -13.95
N GLU A 461 -20.06 -4.38 -14.17
CA GLU A 461 -20.85 -3.16 -14.38
C GLU A 461 -20.29 -2.26 -15.48
N ILE A 462 -19.83 -2.87 -16.58
CA ILE A 462 -19.20 -2.11 -17.68
C ILE A 462 -20.27 -1.35 -18.42
N HIS A 463 -20.21 -0.03 -18.33
CA HIS A 463 -21.04 0.86 -19.12
C HIS A 463 -20.63 0.78 -20.60
N GLN A 464 -21.57 0.41 -21.44
CA GLN A 464 -21.45 0.37 -22.88
C GLN A 464 -22.53 1.28 -23.51
N ALA A 465 -22.44 1.53 -24.80
CA ALA A 465 -23.32 2.48 -25.49
C ALA A 465 -24.82 2.20 -25.30
N LYS A 466 -25.22 0.96 -25.05
CA LYS A 466 -26.61 0.55 -24.94
C LYS A 466 -27.00 -0.03 -23.57
N GLY A 467 -26.09 -0.04 -22.59
CA GLY A 467 -26.40 -0.58 -21.26
C GLY A 467 -25.17 -1.00 -20.48
N ARG A 468 -25.38 -1.74 -19.40
CA ARG A 468 -24.36 -2.20 -18.46
C ARG A 468 -24.39 -3.72 -18.35
N ALA A 469 -23.29 -4.39 -18.69
CA ALA A 469 -23.14 -5.83 -18.51
C ALA A 469 -22.79 -6.15 -17.04
N ASP A 470 -23.31 -7.22 -16.50
CA ASP A 470 -23.11 -7.61 -15.11
C ASP A 470 -21.67 -8.02 -14.83
N LEU A 471 -21.12 -8.90 -15.66
CA LEU A 471 -19.75 -9.39 -15.53
C LEU A 471 -19.14 -9.66 -16.90
N MET A 472 -17.86 -9.28 -17.07
CA MET A 472 -17.10 -9.59 -18.25
C MET A 472 -15.74 -10.16 -17.85
N ILE A 473 -15.32 -11.24 -18.51
CA ILE A 473 -13.99 -11.84 -18.36
C ILE A 473 -13.25 -11.64 -19.68
N GLU A 474 -12.03 -11.16 -19.61
CA GLU A 474 -11.12 -11.11 -20.77
C GLU A 474 -9.99 -12.11 -20.59
N THR A 475 -9.83 -12.97 -21.57
CA THR A 475 -8.70 -13.87 -21.70
C THR A 475 -7.84 -13.45 -22.89
N ASN A 476 -6.76 -14.17 -23.14
CA ASN A 476 -5.91 -13.90 -24.31
C ASN A 476 -6.67 -14.07 -25.63
N LYS A 477 -7.61 -15.04 -25.71
CA LYS A 477 -8.30 -15.43 -26.95
C LYS A 477 -9.73 -14.88 -27.03
N ARG A 478 -10.45 -14.81 -25.91
CA ARG A 478 -11.88 -14.53 -25.94
C ARG A 478 -12.32 -13.51 -24.89
N ARG A 479 -13.47 -12.93 -25.14
CA ARG A 479 -14.23 -12.13 -24.19
C ARG A 479 -15.52 -12.87 -23.84
N ILE A 480 -15.76 -13.09 -22.55
CA ILE A 480 -16.95 -13.77 -22.05
C ILE A 480 -17.77 -12.74 -21.28
N VAL A 481 -19.02 -12.54 -21.67
CA VAL A 481 -19.94 -11.59 -21.03
C VAL A 481 -21.07 -12.35 -20.41
N PHE A 482 -21.37 -12.08 -19.17
CA PHE A 482 -22.48 -12.69 -18.44
C PHE A 482 -23.57 -11.66 -18.16
N GLU A 483 -24.79 -12.11 -18.26
CA GLU A 483 -25.97 -11.52 -17.64
C GLU A 483 -26.51 -12.53 -16.65
N PHE A 484 -26.49 -12.19 -15.37
CA PHE A 484 -26.94 -13.03 -14.28
C PHE A 484 -28.39 -12.72 -13.93
N LYS A 485 -29.11 -13.73 -13.51
CA LYS A 485 -30.39 -13.57 -12.82
C LYS A 485 -30.44 -14.49 -11.61
N TYR A 486 -31.24 -14.10 -10.65
CA TYR A 486 -31.50 -14.83 -9.42
C TYR A 486 -32.93 -15.34 -9.41
N ALA A 487 -33.10 -16.60 -9.06
CA ALA A 487 -34.41 -17.24 -8.94
C ALA A 487 -34.50 -18.04 -7.64
N LYS A 488 -35.68 -18.10 -7.05
CA LYS A 488 -35.94 -18.83 -5.82
C LYS A 488 -36.13 -20.34 -6.05
N ASP A 489 -36.59 -20.69 -7.24
CA ASP A 489 -36.84 -22.07 -7.66
C ASP A 489 -36.62 -22.24 -9.16
N GLU A 490 -36.80 -23.48 -9.65
CA GLU A 490 -36.58 -23.85 -11.05
C GLU A 490 -37.62 -23.25 -12.00
N THR A 491 -38.84 -23.00 -11.53
CA THR A 491 -39.92 -22.43 -12.34
C THR A 491 -39.64 -20.96 -12.62
N GLU A 492 -39.24 -20.22 -11.59
CA GLU A 492 -38.79 -18.82 -11.73
C GLU A 492 -37.52 -18.73 -12.56
N ALA A 493 -36.60 -19.70 -12.43
CA ALA A 493 -35.35 -19.71 -13.18
C ALA A 493 -35.56 -19.75 -14.69
N LYS A 494 -36.52 -20.53 -15.18
CA LYS A 494 -36.88 -20.59 -16.61
C LYS A 494 -37.41 -19.26 -17.12
N THR A 495 -38.20 -18.56 -16.31
CA THR A 495 -38.74 -17.24 -16.67
C THR A 495 -37.63 -16.19 -16.71
N LYS A 496 -36.79 -16.18 -15.70
CA LYS A 496 -35.65 -15.25 -15.56
C LYS A 496 -34.58 -15.44 -16.65
N LEU A 497 -34.41 -16.66 -17.16
CA LEU A 497 -33.52 -16.90 -18.29
C LEU A 497 -33.96 -16.11 -19.54
N ASN A 498 -35.27 -16.08 -19.83
CA ASN A 498 -35.76 -15.32 -20.97
C ASN A 498 -35.52 -13.81 -20.80
N GLU A 499 -35.69 -13.26 -19.60
CA GLU A 499 -35.34 -11.87 -19.29
C GLU A 499 -33.85 -11.58 -19.57
N ALA A 500 -32.95 -12.44 -19.11
CA ALA A 500 -31.50 -12.29 -19.33
C ALA A 500 -31.13 -12.34 -20.83
N ILE A 501 -31.75 -13.27 -21.59
CA ILE A 501 -31.53 -13.39 -23.04
C ILE A 501 -31.96 -12.09 -23.77
N GLU A 502 -33.13 -11.56 -23.44
CA GLU A 502 -33.63 -10.33 -24.07
C GLU A 502 -32.76 -9.11 -23.70
N GLN A 503 -32.24 -9.06 -22.49
CA GLN A 503 -31.29 -8.00 -22.09
C GLN A 503 -30.00 -8.05 -22.92
N ILE A 504 -29.39 -9.22 -23.10
CA ILE A 504 -28.18 -9.38 -23.92
C ILE A 504 -28.43 -8.96 -25.37
N LYS A 505 -29.54 -9.41 -25.98
CA LYS A 505 -29.87 -9.10 -27.38
C LYS A 505 -30.09 -7.61 -27.61
N THR A 506 -30.80 -6.94 -26.70
CA THR A 506 -31.15 -5.53 -26.86
C THR A 506 -29.97 -4.58 -26.62
N ARG A 507 -29.00 -4.99 -25.80
CA ARG A 507 -27.94 -4.13 -25.32
C ARG A 507 -26.56 -4.39 -25.97
N ASP A 508 -26.43 -5.43 -26.81
CA ASP A 508 -25.22 -5.76 -27.60
C ASP A 508 -23.93 -5.78 -26.75
N TYR A 509 -23.98 -6.43 -25.62
CA TYR A 509 -22.87 -6.48 -24.67
C TYR A 509 -21.58 -7.08 -25.24
N GLY A 510 -20.42 -6.54 -24.86
CA GLY A 510 -19.09 -7.07 -25.19
C GLY A 510 -18.53 -6.62 -26.54
N ASN A 511 -19.27 -5.86 -27.33
CA ASN A 511 -18.82 -5.34 -28.61
C ASN A 511 -18.02 -4.03 -28.43
N ILE A 512 -16.84 -4.12 -27.79
CA ILE A 512 -15.94 -3.00 -27.49
C ILE A 512 -14.54 -3.24 -28.04
N VAL A 513 -13.76 -2.18 -28.25
CA VAL A 513 -12.37 -2.24 -28.75
C VAL A 513 -11.39 -2.40 -27.57
N PRO A 514 -10.30 -3.15 -27.70
CA PRO A 514 -9.94 -3.99 -28.86
C PRO A 514 -10.85 -5.22 -28.97
N ARG A 515 -11.13 -5.67 -30.18
CA ARG A 515 -11.89 -6.91 -30.42
C ARG A 515 -11.03 -8.13 -30.05
N LYS A 516 -11.67 -9.15 -29.47
CA LYS A 516 -11.06 -10.47 -29.26
C LYS A 516 -11.45 -11.41 -30.38
N ASP A 517 -10.71 -12.52 -30.51
CA ASP A 517 -10.97 -13.52 -31.54
C ASP A 517 -12.36 -14.13 -31.38
N GLU A 518 -12.83 -14.25 -30.15
CA GLU A 518 -14.14 -14.82 -29.83
C GLU A 518 -14.87 -13.99 -28.76
N LEU A 519 -16.17 -13.76 -28.97
CA LEU A 519 -17.08 -13.15 -28.02
C LEU A 519 -18.16 -14.15 -27.62
N LEU A 520 -18.17 -14.55 -26.35
CA LEU A 520 -19.23 -15.38 -25.76
C LEU A 520 -20.15 -14.52 -24.91
N ARG A 521 -21.45 -14.56 -25.20
CA ARG A 521 -22.49 -13.92 -24.40
C ARG A 521 -23.33 -15.00 -23.73
N ILE A 522 -23.33 -15.04 -22.41
CA ILE A 522 -23.97 -16.10 -21.63
C ILE A 522 -25.03 -15.48 -20.72
N ALA A 523 -26.28 -15.78 -20.99
CA ALA A 523 -27.38 -15.57 -20.05
C ALA A 523 -27.39 -16.73 -19.06
N THR A 524 -27.41 -16.47 -17.75
CA THR A 524 -27.45 -17.54 -16.75
C THR A 524 -28.25 -17.16 -15.51
N VAL A 525 -28.86 -18.15 -14.88
CA VAL A 525 -29.71 -17.96 -13.71
C VAL A 525 -29.24 -18.85 -12.57
N PHE A 526 -29.02 -18.24 -11.45
CA PHE A 526 -28.72 -18.93 -10.19
C PHE A 526 -30.04 -19.33 -9.51
N ASN A 527 -30.25 -20.63 -9.32
CA ASN A 527 -31.36 -21.18 -8.58
C ASN A 527 -30.99 -21.28 -7.09
N ALA A 528 -31.65 -20.50 -6.26
CA ALA A 528 -31.38 -20.38 -4.84
C ALA A 528 -32.12 -21.39 -3.96
N ASP A 529 -32.90 -22.32 -4.54
CA ASP A 529 -33.49 -23.41 -3.76
C ASP A 529 -32.41 -24.07 -2.88
N PRO A 530 -32.60 -24.19 -1.55
CA PRO A 530 -31.62 -24.76 -0.64
C PRO A 530 -31.12 -26.17 -1.02
N LYS A 531 -31.91 -26.91 -1.78
CA LYS A 531 -31.53 -28.24 -2.29
C LYS A 531 -30.74 -28.20 -3.58
N VAL A 532 -30.68 -27.06 -4.26
CA VAL A 532 -30.08 -26.91 -5.59
C VAL A 532 -28.83 -26.01 -5.54
N ARG A 533 -29.00 -24.76 -5.20
CA ARG A 533 -27.91 -23.73 -5.08
C ARG A 533 -26.89 -23.78 -6.22
N ALA A 534 -27.37 -23.65 -7.43
CA ALA A 534 -26.54 -23.78 -8.64
C ALA A 534 -27.06 -22.93 -9.80
N PHE A 535 -26.23 -22.66 -10.77
CA PHE A 535 -26.63 -22.14 -12.07
C PHE A 535 -27.26 -23.29 -12.86
N THR A 536 -28.61 -23.34 -12.89
CA THR A 536 -29.38 -24.45 -13.52
C THR A 536 -29.87 -24.10 -14.90
N GLN A 537 -30.10 -22.82 -15.16
CA GLN A 537 -30.60 -22.34 -16.44
C GLN A 537 -29.59 -21.41 -17.08
N TYR A 538 -29.20 -21.69 -18.32
CA TYR A 538 -28.22 -20.86 -19.06
C TYR A 538 -28.42 -21.00 -20.57
N LYS A 539 -27.96 -19.99 -21.31
CA LYS A 539 -27.98 -20.01 -22.77
C LYS A 539 -26.89 -19.13 -23.36
N PHE A 540 -26.22 -19.64 -24.38
CA PHE A 540 -25.40 -18.82 -25.26
C PHE A 540 -26.28 -17.94 -26.13
N VAL A 541 -26.01 -16.64 -26.21
CA VAL A 541 -26.76 -15.65 -26.97
C VAL A 541 -25.83 -15.09 -28.04
N GLN A 542 -26.19 -15.28 -29.30
CA GLN A 542 -25.46 -14.78 -30.46
C GLN A 542 -25.58 -13.25 -30.60
#